data_539e5ce62b0987ae8d2fc0ddbe534577
#
_entry.id   539e5ce62b0987ae8d2fc0ddbe534577
#
_cell.length_a   1.000
_cell.length_b   1.000
_cell.length_c   1.000
_cell.angle_alpha   90.00
_cell.angle_beta   90.00
_cell.angle_gamma   90.00
#
_symmetry.space_group_name_H-M   'P 1'
#
loop_
_entity.id
_entity.type
_entity.pdbx_description
1 polymer ?
#
loop_
_entity_poly.entity_id
_entity_poly.type
_entity_poly.pdbx_seq_one_letter_code
_entity_poly.pdbx_strand_id
1 'polypeptide(L)'
;MTHTAIRKEFEELIDLYAPVGQAGTGFTFTEGPIWHPRDHYLLFSDMPADVRRRWDARSGTREVMRPSNKCNGMTYDADLNLIVCEHATSSLVRERPDGRREVIASHYQSVELNSPNDVVVHSDGSIYFSDPWYGRMPVYGVERPRMLGFQGVYRVPPGGGPVQSLVDRDVFDQPNGLCFSPDEQKLYINDTVQANIRVFDVRPDGTLANRTLFAGSIKSDREPGVPDGMKCDSRGNVWCTGPGGIWVFSPKGDLLGKVRIPEMPANLHWGGPDFQTLFVCATHSVYTVKTKVTPRMEPFMRAGSGAAVATPASAPQVQPASPSVSLAAAQVPLRQGLRLDPARCALIIQDMQNDVVMEGGAFAASGSPAHCRQQNAIENIRRLADACRERGVPVIHVWFLVEPGAPGVTMNAPLFEGLLESKAMVRGTWGAAPVVGLERKAGDYVVEKDRMSAWEGTRLETILKSLRCNVVIVTGAWTNMSIEHTARTGADKGYMMVVPEDSCSTMNAEW
;
A
#
# COMPACT_ATOMS: atom_id res chain seq x y z
N MET A 1 12.36 -29.60 -24.79
CA MET A 1 12.84 -28.99 -23.54
C MET A 1 11.99 -27.79 -23.27
N THR A 2 11.44 -27.67 -22.08
CA THR A 2 10.64 -26.52 -21.63
C THR A 2 11.56 -25.36 -21.26
N HIS A 3 12.74 -25.67 -20.69
CA HIS A 3 13.73 -24.69 -20.24
C HIS A 3 15.02 -24.80 -21.07
N THR A 4 15.88 -23.78 -21.01
CA THR A 4 17.08 -23.70 -21.86
C THR A 4 18.34 -23.75 -20.99
N ALA A 5 19.09 -24.85 -21.06
CA ALA A 5 20.43 -24.92 -20.48
C ALA A 5 21.47 -24.28 -21.42
N ILE A 6 22.36 -23.48 -20.84
CA ILE A 6 23.53 -22.91 -21.51
C ILE A 6 24.80 -23.62 -21.00
N ARG A 7 24.78 -23.96 -19.72
CA ARG A 7 25.81 -24.75 -19.04
C ARG A 7 25.18 -25.98 -18.38
N LYS A 8 25.93 -27.07 -18.25
CA LYS A 8 25.45 -28.34 -17.69
C LYS A 8 25.00 -28.20 -16.23
N GLU A 9 25.62 -27.32 -15.48
CA GLU A 9 25.30 -27.03 -14.07
C GLU A 9 23.86 -26.56 -13.88
N PHE A 10 23.22 -26.02 -14.92
CA PHE A 10 21.82 -25.63 -14.88
C PHE A 10 20.88 -26.81 -14.64
N GLU A 11 21.24 -28.00 -15.14
CA GLU A 11 20.43 -29.23 -14.96
C GLU A 11 20.41 -29.72 -13.50
N GLU A 12 21.35 -29.27 -12.70
CA GLU A 12 21.38 -29.54 -11.26
C GLU A 12 20.40 -28.63 -10.48
N LEU A 13 19.94 -27.53 -11.08
CA LEU A 13 19.07 -26.54 -10.47
C LEU A 13 17.59 -26.77 -10.82
N ILE A 14 17.33 -27.32 -12.01
CA ILE A 14 15.98 -27.55 -12.52
C ILE A 14 15.98 -28.75 -13.50
N ASP A 15 14.84 -29.43 -13.61
CA ASP A 15 14.60 -30.35 -14.71
C ASP A 15 14.24 -29.54 -15.98
N LEU A 16 14.98 -29.77 -17.08
CA LEU A 16 14.75 -29.06 -18.34
C LEU A 16 13.37 -29.31 -18.95
N TYR A 17 12.68 -30.35 -18.51
CA TYR A 17 11.32 -30.71 -18.92
C TYR A 17 10.26 -30.37 -17.84
N ALA A 18 10.66 -29.78 -16.72
CA ALA A 18 9.71 -29.39 -15.68
C ALA A 18 8.54 -28.61 -16.28
N PRO A 19 7.29 -28.98 -15.98
CA PRO A 19 6.15 -28.23 -16.47
C PRO A 19 6.06 -26.86 -15.80
N VAL A 20 5.60 -25.88 -16.58
CA VAL A 20 5.21 -24.58 -16.05
C VAL A 20 3.73 -24.63 -15.71
N GLY A 21 3.41 -24.67 -14.42
CA GLY A 21 2.03 -24.58 -13.93
C GLY A 21 1.55 -23.13 -13.85
N GLN A 22 0.23 -22.94 -13.76
CA GLN A 22 -0.38 -21.62 -13.57
C GLN A 22 -1.17 -21.62 -12.27
N ALA A 23 -0.73 -20.81 -11.29
CA ALA A 23 -1.39 -20.66 -10.00
C ALA A 23 -2.61 -19.72 -10.07
N GLY A 24 -2.59 -18.76 -10.98
CA GLY A 24 -3.69 -17.83 -11.21
C GLY A 24 -3.47 -16.97 -12.44
N THR A 25 -4.56 -16.41 -12.97
CA THR A 25 -4.54 -15.54 -14.17
C THR A 25 -5.68 -14.55 -14.14
N GLY A 26 -5.68 -13.59 -15.10
CA GLY A 26 -6.72 -12.56 -15.22
C GLY A 26 -6.43 -11.33 -14.38
N PHE A 27 -5.17 -11.13 -14.01
CA PHE A 27 -4.71 -9.95 -13.27
C PHE A 27 -4.31 -8.81 -14.24
N THR A 28 -4.07 -7.62 -13.69
CA THR A 28 -3.65 -6.47 -14.51
C THR A 28 -2.13 -6.48 -14.71
N PHE A 29 -1.38 -6.53 -13.62
CA PHE A 29 0.08 -6.72 -13.65
C PHE A 29 0.54 -7.23 -12.28
N THR A 30 1.09 -8.44 -12.25
CA THR A 30 1.45 -9.12 -11.01
C THR A 30 2.89 -8.86 -10.62
N GLU A 31 3.10 -8.59 -9.31
CA GLU A 31 4.39 -8.22 -8.72
C GLU A 31 4.53 -8.71 -7.28
N GLY A 32 5.71 -8.54 -6.69
CA GLY A 32 6.03 -8.68 -5.28
C GLY A 32 5.59 -9.99 -4.63
N PRO A 33 5.87 -11.16 -5.22
CA PRO A 33 5.47 -12.43 -4.63
C PRO A 33 6.25 -12.69 -3.34
N ILE A 34 5.54 -13.13 -2.29
CA ILE A 34 6.15 -13.56 -1.03
C ILE A 34 5.40 -14.75 -0.43
N TRP A 35 6.13 -15.79 -0.04
CA TRP A 35 5.56 -16.99 0.56
C TRP A 35 5.52 -16.89 2.08
N HIS A 36 4.35 -17.14 2.69
CA HIS A 36 4.22 -17.22 4.13
C HIS A 36 4.60 -18.64 4.63
N PRO A 37 5.70 -18.79 5.42
CA PRO A 37 6.28 -20.09 5.69
C PRO A 37 5.47 -20.98 6.64
N ARG A 38 4.64 -20.40 7.52
CA ARG A 38 3.80 -21.12 8.47
C ARG A 38 2.43 -21.49 7.90
N ASP A 39 1.79 -20.53 7.24
CA ASP A 39 0.38 -20.68 6.80
C ASP A 39 0.28 -21.14 5.35
N HIS A 40 1.43 -21.38 4.69
CA HIS A 40 1.54 -21.97 3.36
C HIS A 40 0.69 -21.28 2.29
N TYR A 41 0.82 -19.96 2.17
CA TYR A 41 0.19 -19.17 1.11
C TYR A 41 1.19 -18.21 0.46
N LEU A 42 0.89 -17.82 -0.77
CA LEU A 42 1.57 -16.74 -1.47
C LEU A 42 0.76 -15.45 -1.36
N LEU A 43 1.41 -14.35 -0.98
CA LEU A 43 0.91 -13.00 -1.29
C LEU A 43 1.57 -12.51 -2.57
N PHE A 44 0.85 -11.72 -3.33
CA PHE A 44 1.39 -10.98 -4.48
C PHE A 44 0.58 -9.72 -4.74
N SER A 45 1.19 -8.76 -5.42
CA SER A 45 0.58 -7.51 -5.80
C SER A 45 -0.04 -7.62 -7.18
N ASP A 46 -1.27 -7.15 -7.36
CA ASP A 46 -1.85 -6.81 -8.67
C ASP A 46 -1.83 -5.28 -8.72
N MET A 47 -0.65 -4.73 -8.98
CA MET A 47 -0.26 -3.37 -8.64
C MET A 47 -1.09 -2.30 -9.36
N PRO A 48 -1.31 -2.33 -10.70
CA PRO A 48 -2.14 -1.32 -11.35
C PRO A 48 -3.61 -1.39 -10.93
N ALA A 49 -4.11 -2.59 -10.57
CA ALA A 49 -5.47 -2.79 -10.06
C ALA A 49 -5.64 -2.30 -8.61
N ASP A 50 -4.54 -1.90 -7.96
CA ASP A 50 -4.48 -1.49 -6.57
C ASP A 50 -4.98 -2.55 -5.59
N VAL A 51 -4.57 -3.82 -5.84
CA VAL A 51 -5.01 -4.99 -5.09
C VAL A 51 -3.81 -5.81 -4.61
N ARG A 52 -3.84 -6.23 -3.35
CA ARG A 52 -3.01 -7.34 -2.86
C ARG A 52 -3.83 -8.61 -2.89
N ARG A 53 -3.26 -9.68 -3.44
CA ARG A 53 -3.90 -10.97 -3.59
C ARG A 53 -3.19 -12.03 -2.75
N ARG A 54 -3.94 -13.04 -2.37
CA ARG A 54 -3.43 -14.26 -1.73
C ARG A 54 -3.82 -15.47 -2.57
N TRP A 55 -2.86 -16.33 -2.80
CA TRP A 55 -3.09 -17.66 -3.39
C TRP A 55 -2.72 -18.75 -2.37
N ASP A 56 -3.52 -19.78 -2.28
CA ASP A 56 -3.18 -21.03 -1.61
C ASP A 56 -3.69 -22.23 -2.43
N ALA A 57 -3.06 -23.40 -2.24
CA ALA A 57 -3.36 -24.58 -3.04
C ALA A 57 -4.79 -25.13 -2.87
N ARG A 58 -5.47 -24.78 -1.77
CA ARG A 58 -6.84 -25.23 -1.48
C ARG A 58 -7.89 -24.33 -2.10
N SER A 59 -7.69 -23.02 -1.98
CA SER A 59 -8.73 -22.00 -2.29
C SER A 59 -8.46 -21.24 -3.59
N GLY A 60 -7.28 -21.43 -4.21
CA GLY A 60 -6.87 -20.61 -5.35
C GLY A 60 -6.55 -19.17 -4.95
N THR A 61 -6.76 -18.25 -5.88
CA THR A 61 -6.48 -16.82 -5.68
C THR A 61 -7.70 -16.07 -5.18
N ARG A 62 -7.49 -15.19 -4.20
CA ARG A 62 -8.49 -14.22 -3.71
C ARG A 62 -7.86 -12.88 -3.42
N GLU A 63 -8.68 -11.85 -3.43
CA GLU A 63 -8.32 -10.52 -2.96
C GLU A 63 -8.23 -10.49 -1.42
N VAL A 64 -7.21 -9.81 -0.88
CA VAL A 64 -7.02 -9.68 0.59
C VAL A 64 -6.89 -8.24 1.04
N MET A 65 -6.61 -7.31 0.12
CA MET A 65 -6.54 -5.88 0.43
C MET A 65 -6.86 -5.05 -0.82
N ARG A 66 -7.76 -4.07 -0.65
CA ARG A 66 -8.11 -3.03 -1.63
C ARG A 66 -8.61 -1.77 -0.90
N PRO A 67 -8.06 -0.57 -1.14
CA PRO A 67 -6.84 -0.32 -1.91
C PRO A 67 -5.60 -0.90 -1.21
N SER A 68 -4.60 -1.29 -1.99
CA SER A 68 -3.31 -1.78 -1.49
C SER A 68 -2.24 -0.69 -1.46
N ASN A 69 -2.60 0.56 -1.77
CA ASN A 69 -1.71 1.68 -2.04
C ASN A 69 -0.73 1.37 -3.19
N LYS A 70 -1.21 0.63 -4.21
CA LYS A 70 -0.40 0.12 -5.30
C LYS A 70 0.87 -0.55 -4.78
N CYS A 71 0.68 -1.49 -3.83
CA CYS A 71 1.80 -2.24 -3.27
C CYS A 71 2.57 -2.95 -4.39
N ASN A 72 3.89 -3.03 -4.23
CA ASN A 72 4.79 -3.69 -5.16
C ASN A 72 5.57 -4.80 -4.45
N GLY A 73 6.88 -4.67 -4.28
CA GLY A 73 7.69 -5.64 -3.58
C GLY A 73 7.29 -5.83 -2.12
N MET A 74 7.36 -7.06 -1.66
CA MET A 74 7.03 -7.45 -0.29
C MET A 74 8.05 -8.45 0.26
N THR A 75 8.29 -8.39 1.57
CA THR A 75 9.01 -9.41 2.32
C THR A 75 8.47 -9.49 3.74
N TYR A 76 8.95 -10.47 4.53
CA TYR A 76 8.68 -10.51 5.97
C TYR A 76 9.96 -10.21 6.76
N ASP A 77 9.80 -9.62 7.94
CA ASP A 77 10.87 -9.62 8.93
C ASP A 77 10.90 -10.94 9.74
N ALA A 78 11.86 -11.09 10.64
CA ALA A 78 12.03 -12.31 11.42
C ALA A 78 10.81 -12.66 12.29
N ASP A 79 9.99 -11.67 12.64
CA ASP A 79 8.77 -11.82 13.46
C ASP A 79 7.51 -12.06 12.61
N LEU A 80 7.67 -12.24 11.28
CA LEU A 80 6.59 -12.37 10.31
C LEU A 80 5.70 -11.13 10.19
N ASN A 81 6.21 -9.93 10.51
CA ASN A 81 5.56 -8.71 10.07
C ASN A 81 5.82 -8.52 8.58
N LEU A 82 4.79 -8.17 7.82
CA LEU A 82 4.91 -7.94 6.39
C LEU A 82 5.50 -6.54 6.14
N ILE A 83 6.59 -6.50 5.39
CA ILE A 83 7.21 -5.26 4.91
C ILE A 83 6.76 -5.05 3.47
N VAL A 84 6.21 -3.88 3.16
CA VAL A 84 5.55 -3.58 1.88
C VAL A 84 6.11 -2.30 1.30
N CYS A 85 6.48 -2.36 0.03
CA CYS A 85 6.75 -1.19 -0.79
C CYS A 85 5.43 -0.67 -1.37
N GLU A 86 5.08 0.58 -1.09
CA GLU A 86 3.85 1.21 -1.58
C GLU A 86 4.17 2.33 -2.57
N HIS A 87 3.77 2.16 -3.81
CA HIS A 87 3.98 3.14 -4.87
C HIS A 87 3.10 4.39 -4.69
N ALA A 88 1.83 4.21 -4.30
CA ALA A 88 0.91 5.33 -4.17
C ALA A 88 1.28 6.30 -3.05
N THR A 89 1.92 5.81 -1.99
CA THR A 89 2.31 6.61 -0.82
C THR A 89 3.80 6.94 -0.77
N SER A 90 4.61 6.48 -1.74
CA SER A 90 6.09 6.56 -1.70
C SER A 90 6.68 6.06 -0.39
N SER A 91 6.15 4.99 0.15
CA SER A 91 6.49 4.55 1.50
C SER A 91 6.89 3.08 1.56
N LEU A 92 7.76 2.78 2.50
CA LEU A 92 8.00 1.44 3.02
C LEU A 92 7.21 1.28 4.32
N VAL A 93 6.35 0.26 4.39
CA VAL A 93 5.40 0.07 5.49
C VAL A 93 5.61 -1.29 6.13
N ARG A 94 5.50 -1.37 7.47
CA ARG A 94 5.40 -2.63 8.22
C ARG A 94 3.95 -2.88 8.61
N GLU A 95 3.46 -4.04 8.29
CA GLU A 95 2.14 -4.53 8.70
C GLU A 95 2.30 -5.69 9.68
N ARG A 96 1.75 -5.56 10.87
CA ARG A 96 1.81 -6.60 11.90
C ARG A 96 0.65 -7.58 11.75
N PRO A 97 0.79 -8.83 12.23
CA PRO A 97 -0.30 -9.81 12.20
C PRO A 97 -1.60 -9.37 12.90
N ASP A 98 -1.50 -8.42 13.82
CA ASP A 98 -2.65 -7.83 14.52
C ASP A 98 -3.31 -6.66 13.74
N GLY A 99 -2.88 -6.40 12.51
CA GLY A 99 -3.41 -5.37 11.62
C GLY A 99 -2.83 -3.96 11.84
N ARG A 100 -1.93 -3.77 12.82
CA ARG A 100 -1.25 -2.48 12.98
C ARG A 100 -0.30 -2.22 11.82
N ARG A 101 -0.34 -0.99 11.29
CA ARG A 101 0.54 -0.52 10.22
C ARG A 101 1.43 0.60 10.72
N GLU A 102 2.67 0.60 10.29
CA GLU A 102 3.71 1.55 10.64
C GLU A 102 4.49 1.94 9.37
N VAL A 103 4.60 3.25 9.09
CA VAL A 103 5.48 3.74 8.03
C VAL A 103 6.92 3.69 8.53
N ILE A 104 7.74 2.85 7.89
CA ILE A 104 9.15 2.67 8.24
C ILE A 104 10.01 3.74 7.57
N ALA A 105 9.71 4.05 6.31
CA ALA A 105 10.42 5.04 5.51
C ALA A 105 9.48 5.68 4.49
N SER A 106 9.54 7.02 4.34
CA SER A 106 8.81 7.78 3.31
C SER A 106 9.65 8.95 2.79
N HIS A 107 10.74 9.29 3.49
CA HIS A 107 11.61 10.43 3.15
C HIS A 107 13.09 10.05 3.30
N TYR A 108 13.90 10.65 2.45
CA TYR A 108 15.36 10.69 2.60
C TYR A 108 15.81 12.15 2.70
N GLN A 109 16.49 12.52 3.80
CA GLN A 109 16.93 13.90 4.07
C GLN A 109 15.77 14.93 3.93
N SER A 110 14.60 14.60 4.47
CA SER A 110 13.37 15.43 4.40
C SER A 110 12.74 15.58 3.01
N VAL A 111 13.23 14.86 2.01
CA VAL A 111 12.64 14.80 0.66
C VAL A 111 11.91 13.46 0.50
N GLU A 112 10.69 13.51 -0.03
CA GLU A 112 9.86 12.33 -0.27
C GLU A 112 10.61 11.33 -1.19
N LEU A 113 10.61 10.04 -0.82
CA LEU A 113 11.14 8.96 -1.64
C LEU A 113 10.44 8.92 -3.01
N ASN A 114 11.07 8.37 -4.02
CA ASN A 114 10.43 8.25 -5.34
C ASN A 114 9.25 7.27 -5.29
N SER A 115 9.53 6.01 -5.15
CA SER A 115 8.54 4.93 -4.98
C SER A 115 9.25 3.64 -4.61
N PRO A 116 9.40 3.30 -3.32
CA PRO A 116 9.98 2.04 -2.91
C PRO A 116 9.41 0.88 -3.74
N ASN A 117 10.31 0.06 -4.32
CA ASN A 117 9.91 -0.90 -5.35
C ASN A 117 10.10 -2.35 -4.88
N ASP A 118 11.33 -2.80 -4.63
CA ASP A 118 11.61 -4.12 -4.09
C ASP A 118 12.38 -4.01 -2.76
N VAL A 119 12.29 -5.05 -1.90
CA VAL A 119 12.74 -4.99 -0.52
C VAL A 119 13.25 -6.33 -0.02
N VAL A 120 14.33 -6.30 0.75
CA VAL A 120 14.88 -7.48 1.44
C VAL A 120 15.28 -7.14 2.88
N VAL A 121 15.21 -8.13 3.76
CA VAL A 121 15.63 -8.00 5.17
C VAL A 121 16.91 -8.80 5.40
N HIS A 122 17.89 -8.14 5.99
CA HIS A 122 19.14 -8.76 6.43
C HIS A 122 18.95 -9.44 7.81
N SER A 123 19.79 -10.41 8.15
CA SER A 123 19.67 -11.16 9.40
C SER A 123 19.84 -10.33 10.68
N ASP A 124 20.47 -9.16 10.58
CA ASP A 124 20.57 -8.19 11.68
C ASP A 124 19.27 -7.36 11.89
N GLY A 125 18.26 -7.52 11.01
CA GLY A 125 17.01 -6.77 11.03
C GLY A 125 17.03 -5.47 10.21
N SER A 126 18.15 -5.14 9.54
CA SER A 126 18.18 -4.03 8.59
C SER A 126 17.32 -4.32 7.37
N ILE A 127 16.68 -3.30 6.84
CA ILE A 127 15.82 -3.40 5.67
C ILE A 127 16.48 -2.64 4.52
N TYR A 128 16.66 -3.30 3.39
CA TYR A 128 17.24 -2.72 2.17
C TYR A 128 16.18 -2.66 1.09
N PHE A 129 16.08 -1.54 0.39
CA PHE A 129 15.07 -1.35 -0.65
C PHE A 129 15.57 -0.45 -1.79
N SER A 130 15.03 -0.69 -2.97
CA SER A 130 15.23 0.14 -4.15
C SER A 130 14.13 1.19 -4.27
N ASP A 131 14.45 2.36 -4.86
CA ASP A 131 13.54 3.51 -4.95
C ASP A 131 13.55 4.16 -6.34
N PRO A 132 13.12 3.44 -7.39
CA PRO A 132 12.98 3.98 -8.73
C PRO A 132 11.72 4.85 -8.88
N TRP A 133 11.48 5.40 -10.07
CA TRP A 133 10.34 6.30 -10.34
C TRP A 133 9.06 5.61 -10.80
N TYR A 134 8.99 4.28 -10.84
CA TYR A 134 7.82 3.58 -11.39
C TYR A 134 6.51 4.01 -10.74
N GLY A 135 6.47 4.15 -9.42
CA GLY A 135 5.28 4.57 -8.70
C GLY A 135 4.90 6.04 -8.87
N ARG A 136 5.71 6.81 -9.60
CA ARG A 136 5.38 8.18 -10.02
C ARG A 136 4.93 8.28 -11.47
N MET A 137 4.76 7.16 -12.13
CA MET A 137 4.27 7.05 -13.50
C MET A 137 2.79 6.65 -13.52
N PRO A 138 2.04 7.06 -14.54
CA PRO A 138 0.70 6.52 -14.78
C PRO A 138 0.73 4.98 -14.83
N VAL A 139 -0.36 4.32 -14.50
CA VAL A 139 -0.55 2.87 -14.47
C VAL A 139 0.15 2.20 -13.26
N TYR A 140 1.46 2.36 -13.10
CA TYR A 140 2.24 1.70 -12.04
C TYR A 140 2.18 2.41 -10.69
N GLY A 141 1.73 3.65 -10.66
CA GLY A 141 1.66 4.45 -9.44
C GLY A 141 0.66 5.58 -9.51
N VAL A 142 0.98 6.65 -8.81
CA VAL A 142 0.25 7.91 -8.83
C VAL A 142 1.18 8.97 -9.38
N GLU A 143 0.81 9.55 -10.53
CA GLU A 143 1.60 10.58 -11.17
C GLU A 143 1.76 11.80 -10.26
N ARG A 144 3.00 12.16 -9.98
CA ARG A 144 3.36 13.32 -9.16
C ARG A 144 4.82 13.71 -9.38
N PRO A 145 5.23 14.95 -9.01
CA PRO A 145 6.59 15.43 -9.20
C PRO A 145 7.64 14.52 -8.55
N ARG A 146 8.76 14.35 -9.23
CA ARG A 146 9.94 13.64 -8.74
C ARG A 146 10.76 14.60 -7.87
N MET A 147 10.68 14.46 -6.55
CA MET A 147 11.32 15.39 -5.60
C MET A 147 12.80 15.07 -5.39
N LEU A 148 13.18 13.78 -5.36
CA LEU A 148 14.57 13.35 -5.41
C LEU A 148 15.09 13.45 -6.84
N GLY A 149 16.25 14.05 -7.03
CA GLY A 149 16.89 14.22 -8.36
C GLY A 149 17.61 12.95 -8.85
N PHE A 150 17.46 11.81 -8.20
CA PHE A 150 18.10 10.53 -8.52
C PHE A 150 17.24 9.36 -8.06
N GLN A 151 17.59 8.16 -8.52
CA GLN A 151 16.99 6.90 -8.10
C GLN A 151 18.01 6.12 -7.27
N GLY A 152 17.65 5.78 -6.04
CA GLY A 152 18.58 5.27 -5.05
C GLY A 152 18.28 3.86 -4.57
N VAL A 153 19.23 3.33 -3.81
CA VAL A 153 19.06 2.15 -2.98
C VAL A 153 19.36 2.56 -1.54
N TYR A 154 18.48 2.16 -0.65
CA TYR A 154 18.47 2.66 0.72
C TYR A 154 18.45 1.54 1.74
N ARG A 155 18.85 1.89 2.96
CA ARG A 155 18.78 1.04 4.14
C ARG A 155 18.06 1.75 5.29
N VAL A 156 17.23 1.01 5.99
CA VAL A 156 16.76 1.36 7.34
C VAL A 156 17.53 0.48 8.32
N PRO A 157 18.23 1.06 9.32
CA PRO A 157 18.99 0.30 10.31
C PRO A 157 18.12 -0.61 11.18
N PRO A 158 18.70 -1.62 11.87
CA PRO A 158 17.99 -2.45 12.82
C PRO A 158 17.29 -1.59 13.88
N GLY A 159 16.03 -1.92 14.20
CA GLY A 159 15.26 -1.16 15.19
C GLY A 159 14.71 0.17 14.69
N GLY A 160 14.94 0.54 13.41
CA GLY A 160 14.48 1.80 12.81
C GLY A 160 15.57 2.87 12.81
N GLY A 161 15.18 4.10 12.46
CA GLY A 161 16.10 5.26 12.39
C GLY A 161 16.13 5.92 11.01
N PRO A 162 17.02 6.88 10.79
CA PRO A 162 17.11 7.61 9.54
C PRO A 162 17.40 6.69 8.35
N VAL A 163 16.70 6.92 7.25
CA VAL A 163 16.97 6.27 5.96
C VAL A 163 18.38 6.65 5.48
N GLN A 164 19.16 5.66 5.13
CA GLN A 164 20.54 5.80 4.67
C GLN A 164 20.63 5.49 3.18
N SER A 165 21.22 6.37 2.37
CA SER A 165 21.59 6.06 0.99
C SER A 165 22.81 5.15 0.98
N LEU A 166 22.74 4.08 0.21
CA LEU A 166 23.79 3.06 0.16
C LEU A 166 24.77 3.23 -0.99
N VAL A 167 24.40 4.00 -2.00
CA VAL A 167 25.14 4.18 -3.24
C VAL A 167 25.16 5.64 -3.66
N ASP A 168 26.13 6.03 -4.48
CA ASP A 168 26.19 7.35 -5.09
C ASP A 168 25.03 7.54 -6.08
N ARG A 169 24.66 8.80 -6.32
CA ARG A 169 23.46 9.18 -7.07
C ARG A 169 23.46 8.78 -8.55
N ASP A 170 24.62 8.51 -9.11
CA ASP A 170 24.85 8.19 -10.53
C ASP A 170 25.09 6.69 -10.77
N VAL A 171 24.93 5.85 -9.75
CA VAL A 171 25.21 4.41 -9.87
C VAL A 171 24.14 3.68 -10.67
N PHE A 172 22.90 4.05 -10.47
CA PHE A 172 21.74 3.41 -11.10
C PHE A 172 20.89 4.42 -11.88
N ASP A 173 20.36 3.96 -13.01
CA ASP A 173 19.33 4.67 -13.76
C ASP A 173 17.93 4.31 -13.23
N GLN A 174 17.66 2.99 -13.06
CA GLN A 174 16.43 2.49 -12.46
C GLN A 174 16.72 1.21 -11.65
N PRO A 175 17.19 1.35 -10.38
CA PRO A 175 17.41 0.21 -9.51
C PRO A 175 16.09 -0.50 -9.26
N ASN A 176 16.08 -1.83 -9.33
CA ASN A 176 14.87 -2.62 -9.19
C ASN A 176 15.10 -3.77 -8.21
N GLY A 177 15.08 -5.02 -8.64
CA GLY A 177 15.24 -6.18 -7.78
C GLY A 177 16.59 -6.22 -7.04
N LEU A 178 16.55 -6.72 -5.82
CA LEU A 178 17.73 -6.90 -4.98
C LEU A 178 17.67 -8.20 -4.18
N CYS A 179 18.83 -8.83 -3.94
CA CYS A 179 18.94 -10.01 -3.08
C CYS A 179 20.32 -10.17 -2.48
N PHE A 180 20.39 -10.76 -1.29
CA PHE A 180 21.66 -11.10 -0.64
C PHE A 180 22.19 -12.46 -1.12
N SER A 181 23.52 -12.66 -1.03
CA SER A 181 24.15 -13.97 -1.07
C SER A 181 23.73 -14.83 0.14
N PRO A 182 23.94 -16.17 0.13
CA PRO A 182 23.55 -17.02 1.25
C PRO A 182 24.21 -16.67 2.59
N ASP A 183 25.42 -16.14 2.56
CA ASP A 183 26.20 -15.68 3.71
C ASP A 183 25.97 -14.19 4.06
N GLU A 184 25.12 -13.51 3.29
CA GLU A 184 24.78 -12.08 3.42
C GLU A 184 25.99 -11.12 3.26
N GLN A 185 27.14 -11.61 2.81
CA GLN A 185 28.31 -10.76 2.61
C GLN A 185 28.26 -9.98 1.30
N LYS A 186 27.32 -10.33 0.40
CA LYS A 186 27.11 -9.63 -0.87
C LYS A 186 25.66 -9.25 -1.05
N LEU A 187 25.43 -8.05 -1.62
CA LEU A 187 24.13 -7.59 -2.09
C LEU A 187 24.20 -7.43 -3.61
N TYR A 188 23.31 -8.13 -4.30
CA TYR A 188 23.09 -7.99 -5.74
C TYR A 188 21.94 -7.02 -5.97
N ILE A 189 22.09 -6.12 -6.94
CA ILE A 189 21.08 -5.12 -7.31
C ILE A 189 21.07 -5.02 -8.83
N ASN A 190 19.92 -5.16 -9.45
CA ASN A 190 19.82 -4.94 -10.88
C ASN A 190 19.37 -3.52 -11.23
N ASP A 191 19.60 -3.17 -12.49
CA ASP A 191 19.11 -1.94 -13.12
C ASP A 191 18.36 -2.32 -14.39
N THR A 192 17.09 -1.97 -14.42
CA THR A 192 16.19 -2.28 -15.54
C THR A 192 16.63 -1.61 -16.84
N VAL A 193 17.07 -0.35 -16.79
CA VAL A 193 17.47 0.44 -17.98
C VAL A 193 18.84 0.06 -18.45
N GLN A 194 19.81 -0.08 -17.53
CA GLN A 194 21.15 -0.51 -17.86
C GLN A 194 21.24 -2.01 -18.24
N ALA A 195 20.17 -2.76 -18.01
CA ALA A 195 20.05 -4.19 -18.29
C ALA A 195 21.22 -5.00 -17.72
N ASN A 196 21.55 -4.76 -16.44
CA ASN A 196 22.66 -5.40 -15.75
C ASN A 196 22.34 -5.69 -14.27
N ILE A 197 23.23 -6.46 -13.65
CA ILE A 197 23.27 -6.71 -12.21
C ILE A 197 24.62 -6.25 -11.70
N ARG A 198 24.61 -5.47 -10.64
CA ARG A 198 25.81 -5.08 -9.88
C ARG A 198 25.86 -5.84 -8.57
N VAL A 199 27.06 -6.12 -8.09
CA VAL A 199 27.28 -6.74 -6.79
C VAL A 199 28.13 -5.82 -5.92
N PHE A 200 27.78 -5.77 -4.63
CA PHE A 200 28.46 -5.00 -3.60
C PHE A 200 28.83 -5.91 -2.44
N ASP A 201 29.94 -5.62 -1.78
CA ASP A 201 30.25 -6.21 -0.47
C ASP A 201 29.45 -5.49 0.61
N VAL A 202 28.84 -6.25 1.52
CA VAL A 202 28.12 -5.73 2.68
C VAL A 202 29.10 -5.64 3.84
N ARG A 203 29.33 -4.43 4.36
CA ARG A 203 30.18 -4.20 5.51
C ARG A 203 29.47 -4.57 6.82
N PRO A 204 30.21 -4.78 7.92
CA PRO A 204 29.62 -5.08 9.23
C PRO A 204 28.65 -3.99 9.76
N ASP A 205 28.82 -2.74 9.31
CA ASP A 205 27.92 -1.63 9.64
C ASP A 205 26.69 -1.55 8.72
N GLY A 206 26.57 -2.48 7.77
CA GLY A 206 25.48 -2.58 6.79
C GLY A 206 25.61 -1.62 5.60
N THR A 207 26.72 -0.87 5.48
CA THR A 207 27.02 -0.07 4.29
C THR A 207 27.57 -0.95 3.17
N LEU A 208 27.55 -0.43 1.93
CA LEU A 208 28.03 -1.16 0.76
C LEU A 208 29.43 -0.69 0.31
N ALA A 209 30.19 -1.62 -0.26
CA ALA A 209 31.53 -1.37 -0.78
C ALA A 209 31.82 -2.20 -2.04
N ASN A 210 32.97 -1.94 -2.67
CA ASN A 210 33.56 -2.79 -3.72
C ASN A 210 32.60 -3.12 -4.86
N ARG A 211 31.88 -2.12 -5.37
CA ARG A 211 30.94 -2.26 -6.49
C ARG A 211 31.62 -2.86 -7.71
N THR A 212 31.08 -3.96 -8.22
CA THR A 212 31.49 -4.56 -9.49
C THR A 212 30.29 -4.94 -10.36
N LEU A 213 30.51 -5.02 -11.67
CA LEU A 213 29.54 -5.58 -12.59
C LEU A 213 29.49 -7.11 -12.38
N PHE A 214 28.34 -7.65 -12.01
CA PHE A 214 28.14 -9.09 -11.84
C PHE A 214 27.70 -9.77 -13.13
N ALA A 215 26.68 -9.23 -13.80
CA ALA A 215 26.19 -9.69 -15.09
C ALA A 215 25.66 -8.51 -15.90
N GLY A 216 25.82 -8.54 -17.21
CA GLY A 216 25.36 -7.49 -18.11
C GLY A 216 24.63 -8.05 -19.33
N SER A 217 24.11 -7.13 -20.16
CA SER A 217 23.42 -7.48 -21.41
C SER A 217 22.20 -8.40 -21.21
N ILE A 218 21.44 -8.20 -20.12
CA ILE A 218 20.21 -8.95 -19.86
C ILE A 218 19.09 -8.31 -20.70
N LYS A 219 19.22 -8.41 -22.01
CA LYS A 219 18.32 -7.83 -23.02
C LYS A 219 18.18 -8.73 -24.25
N SER A 220 17.11 -8.54 -25.00
CA SER A 220 16.86 -9.23 -26.25
C SER A 220 16.02 -8.36 -27.18
N ASP A 221 16.33 -8.37 -28.48
CA ASP A 221 15.51 -7.73 -29.49
C ASP A 221 14.34 -8.63 -29.95
N ARG A 222 14.29 -9.89 -29.51
CA ARG A 222 13.35 -10.91 -29.96
C ARG A 222 12.34 -11.34 -28.91
N GLU A 223 12.68 -11.22 -27.64
CA GLU A 223 11.87 -11.65 -26.50
C GLU A 223 11.61 -10.49 -25.57
N PRO A 224 10.37 -10.27 -25.12
CA PRO A 224 10.05 -9.24 -24.12
C PRO A 224 10.59 -9.64 -22.75
N GLY A 225 10.89 -8.64 -21.95
CA GLY A 225 11.35 -8.78 -20.58
C GLY A 225 12.57 -7.93 -20.27
N VAL A 226 12.77 -7.64 -19.00
CA VAL A 226 13.84 -6.80 -18.47
C VAL A 226 14.32 -7.39 -17.13
N PRO A 227 15.51 -7.02 -16.65
CA PRO A 227 15.86 -7.23 -15.24
C PRO A 227 14.87 -6.48 -14.36
N ASP A 228 14.18 -7.21 -13.48
CA ASP A 228 13.17 -6.72 -12.55
C ASP A 228 13.36 -7.44 -11.22
N GLY A 229 12.44 -8.22 -10.73
CA GLY A 229 12.64 -8.99 -9.50
C GLY A 229 13.76 -10.03 -9.61
N MET A 230 14.46 -10.27 -8.51
CA MET A 230 15.48 -11.31 -8.43
C MET A 230 15.63 -11.90 -7.02
N LYS A 231 16.11 -13.14 -6.96
CA LYS A 231 16.39 -13.88 -5.72
C LYS A 231 17.68 -14.69 -5.87
N CYS A 232 18.26 -15.07 -4.73
CA CYS A 232 19.42 -15.95 -4.66
C CYS A 232 19.01 -17.34 -4.17
N ASP A 233 19.53 -18.41 -4.76
CA ASP A 233 19.34 -19.76 -4.25
C ASP A 233 20.34 -20.16 -3.17
N SER A 234 20.14 -21.31 -2.54
CA SER A 234 21.00 -21.83 -1.47
C SER A 234 22.43 -22.14 -1.87
N ARG A 235 22.71 -22.23 -3.20
CA ARG A 235 24.04 -22.44 -3.76
C ARG A 235 24.72 -21.14 -4.17
N GLY A 236 24.05 -19.98 -4.00
CA GLY A 236 24.55 -18.65 -4.38
C GLY A 236 24.30 -18.28 -5.84
N ASN A 237 23.51 -19.05 -6.61
CA ASN A 237 23.15 -18.63 -7.95
C ASN A 237 22.09 -17.52 -7.87
N VAL A 238 22.21 -16.52 -8.76
CA VAL A 238 21.27 -15.41 -8.84
C VAL A 238 20.24 -15.70 -9.95
N TRP A 239 18.97 -15.69 -9.57
CA TRP A 239 17.82 -15.88 -10.44
C TRP A 239 17.17 -14.53 -10.65
N CYS A 240 17.22 -13.99 -11.86
CA CYS A 240 16.73 -12.67 -12.21
C CYS A 240 15.75 -12.76 -13.39
N THR A 241 14.69 -12.00 -13.37
CA THR A 241 13.81 -11.85 -14.53
C THR A 241 14.60 -11.29 -15.71
N GLY A 242 14.13 -11.59 -16.90
CA GLY A 242 14.75 -11.11 -18.13
C GLY A 242 13.97 -11.54 -19.35
N PRO A 243 14.45 -11.23 -20.55
CA PRO A 243 13.78 -11.60 -21.77
C PRO A 243 13.50 -13.11 -21.89
N GLY A 244 12.21 -13.46 -22.05
CA GLY A 244 11.72 -14.82 -22.27
C GLY A 244 11.69 -15.71 -21.04
N GLY A 245 11.94 -15.19 -19.81
CA GLY A 245 11.84 -15.97 -18.58
C GLY A 245 12.80 -15.52 -17.46
N ILE A 246 13.19 -16.45 -16.61
CA ILE A 246 14.13 -16.20 -15.51
C ILE A 246 15.53 -16.62 -15.96
N TRP A 247 16.48 -15.70 -15.93
CA TRP A 247 17.88 -15.93 -16.19
C TRP A 247 18.59 -16.36 -14.91
N VAL A 248 19.38 -17.43 -14.98
CA VAL A 248 20.06 -17.98 -13.82
C VAL A 248 21.57 -17.85 -14.00
N PHE A 249 22.21 -17.14 -13.09
CA PHE A 249 23.63 -16.86 -13.11
C PHE A 249 24.35 -17.63 -11.99
N SER A 250 25.53 -18.16 -12.27
CA SER A 250 26.41 -18.75 -11.26
C SER A 250 26.87 -17.68 -10.23
N PRO A 251 27.42 -18.06 -9.07
CA PRO A 251 28.02 -17.11 -8.13
C PRO A 251 29.15 -16.23 -8.73
N LYS A 252 29.65 -16.61 -9.90
CA LYS A 252 30.69 -15.85 -10.65
C LYS A 252 30.11 -14.92 -11.70
N GLY A 253 28.77 -14.90 -11.90
CA GLY A 253 28.10 -14.09 -12.92
C GLY A 253 27.97 -14.77 -14.30
N ASP A 254 28.38 -16.04 -14.43
CA ASP A 254 28.19 -16.78 -15.67
C ASP A 254 26.75 -17.18 -15.87
N LEU A 255 26.17 -16.93 -17.04
CA LEU A 255 24.81 -17.39 -17.37
C LEU A 255 24.77 -18.91 -17.49
N LEU A 256 24.02 -19.57 -16.61
CA LEU A 256 23.84 -21.02 -16.58
C LEU A 256 22.72 -21.48 -17.51
N GLY A 257 21.59 -20.75 -17.55
CA GLY A 257 20.44 -21.10 -18.35
C GLY A 257 19.25 -20.17 -18.12
N LYS A 258 18.12 -20.52 -18.74
CA LYS A 258 16.87 -19.75 -18.63
C LYS A 258 15.69 -20.69 -18.29
N VAL A 259 14.93 -20.32 -17.26
CA VAL A 259 13.63 -20.91 -16.98
C VAL A 259 12.59 -20.17 -17.83
N ARG A 260 12.01 -20.84 -18.82
CA ARG A 260 11.03 -20.24 -19.72
C ARG A 260 9.71 -20.02 -19.01
N ILE A 261 9.15 -18.83 -19.16
CA ILE A 261 7.84 -18.45 -18.62
C ILE A 261 6.97 -17.96 -19.80
N PRO A 262 5.68 -18.33 -19.87
CA PRO A 262 4.82 -18.00 -21.01
C PRO A 262 4.56 -16.49 -21.21
N GLU A 263 4.58 -15.71 -20.15
CA GLU A 263 4.43 -14.25 -20.16
C GLU A 263 5.72 -13.58 -19.71
N MET A 264 5.81 -12.27 -19.90
CA MET A 264 6.94 -11.44 -19.41
C MET A 264 6.97 -11.48 -17.87
N PRO A 265 8.03 -12.05 -17.26
CA PRO A 265 8.13 -12.12 -15.81
C PRO A 265 8.51 -10.76 -15.22
N ALA A 266 7.92 -10.44 -14.07
CA ALA A 266 8.22 -9.24 -13.30
C ALA A 266 8.98 -9.58 -12.00
N ASN A 267 8.55 -10.61 -11.25
CA ASN A 267 9.21 -10.97 -9.99
C ASN A 267 9.06 -12.46 -9.68
N LEU A 268 9.79 -12.96 -8.69
CA LEU A 268 9.81 -14.38 -8.34
C LEU A 268 10.06 -14.58 -6.84
N HIS A 269 9.55 -15.69 -6.32
CA HIS A 269 9.84 -16.12 -4.95
C HIS A 269 9.63 -17.63 -4.81
N TRP A 270 10.48 -18.29 -4.01
CA TRP A 270 10.27 -19.70 -3.68
C TRP A 270 9.21 -19.87 -2.60
N GLY A 271 8.41 -20.92 -2.74
CA GLY A 271 7.41 -21.32 -1.77
C GLY A 271 7.16 -22.82 -1.77
N GLY A 272 6.03 -23.20 -1.21
CA GLY A 272 5.71 -24.60 -0.93
C GLY A 272 6.33 -25.08 0.38
N PRO A 273 5.85 -26.22 0.92
CA PRO A 273 6.34 -26.77 2.19
C PRO A 273 7.84 -27.11 2.16
N ASP A 274 8.35 -27.42 0.97
CA ASP A 274 9.74 -27.79 0.70
C ASP A 274 10.60 -26.64 0.18
N PHE A 275 10.02 -25.46 -0.03
CA PHE A 275 10.68 -24.33 -0.67
C PHE A 275 11.31 -24.66 -2.03
N GLN A 276 10.75 -25.62 -2.76
CA GLN A 276 11.20 -26.02 -4.10
C GLN A 276 10.21 -25.65 -5.20
N THR A 277 9.16 -24.91 -4.90
CA THR A 277 8.26 -24.36 -5.90
C THR A 277 8.61 -22.88 -6.12
N LEU A 278 9.14 -22.57 -7.29
CA LEU A 278 9.35 -21.20 -7.72
C LEU A 278 8.03 -20.62 -8.22
N PHE A 279 7.51 -19.61 -7.56
CA PHE A 279 6.39 -18.78 -8.02
C PHE A 279 6.95 -17.61 -8.81
N VAL A 280 6.36 -17.35 -9.97
CA VAL A 280 6.77 -16.26 -10.87
C VAL A 280 5.56 -15.40 -11.17
N CYS A 281 5.59 -14.16 -10.71
CA CYS A 281 4.67 -13.12 -11.15
C CYS A 281 5.07 -12.68 -12.56
N ALA A 282 4.12 -12.75 -13.49
CA ALA A 282 4.35 -12.41 -14.89
C ALA A 282 3.09 -11.74 -15.45
N THR A 283 3.22 -10.60 -16.02
CA THR A 283 2.17 -9.69 -16.53
C THR A 283 0.76 -9.95 -15.95
N HIS A 284 0.01 -10.91 -16.52
CA HIS A 284 -1.39 -11.17 -16.16
C HIS A 284 -1.60 -12.44 -15.32
N SER A 285 -0.52 -13.15 -14.98
CA SER A 285 -0.59 -14.47 -14.34
C SER A 285 0.50 -14.70 -13.31
N VAL A 286 0.25 -15.66 -12.41
CA VAL A 286 1.28 -16.23 -11.54
C VAL A 286 1.54 -17.65 -11.97
N TYR A 287 2.80 -17.94 -12.30
CA TYR A 287 3.26 -19.26 -12.73
C TYR A 287 4.01 -19.99 -11.61
N THR A 288 4.10 -21.31 -11.75
CA THR A 288 4.86 -22.18 -10.83
C THR A 288 5.78 -23.10 -11.60
N VAL A 289 6.99 -23.29 -11.10
CA VAL A 289 7.95 -24.26 -11.64
C VAL A 289 8.63 -24.97 -10.46
N LYS A 290 8.77 -26.31 -10.53
CA LYS A 290 9.54 -27.06 -9.53
C LYS A 290 11.03 -26.92 -9.82
N THR A 291 11.79 -26.60 -8.77
CA THR A 291 13.26 -26.52 -8.78
C THR A 291 13.88 -27.66 -7.96
N LYS A 292 15.14 -27.97 -8.23
CA LYS A 292 15.95 -28.92 -7.45
C LYS A 292 16.74 -28.25 -6.34
N VAL A 293 16.63 -26.92 -6.23
CA VAL A 293 17.28 -26.09 -5.22
C VAL A 293 16.23 -25.35 -4.42
N THR A 294 16.60 -24.95 -3.22
CA THR A 294 15.84 -24.06 -2.34
C THR A 294 16.38 -22.63 -2.44
N PRO A 295 15.65 -21.63 -2.02
CA PRO A 295 16.19 -20.27 -1.91
C PRO A 295 17.32 -20.18 -0.87
N ARG A 296 18.09 -19.10 -0.93
CA ARG A 296 18.76 -18.59 0.26
C ARG A 296 17.72 -18.46 1.37
N MET A 297 18.01 -18.99 2.54
CA MET A 297 17.09 -18.90 3.68
C MET A 297 17.05 -17.47 4.22
N GLU A 298 16.00 -16.75 3.93
CA GLU A 298 15.73 -15.43 4.48
C GLU A 298 15.36 -15.52 5.98
N PRO A 299 15.54 -14.44 6.77
CA PRO A 299 15.32 -14.50 8.23
C PRO A 299 13.96 -15.06 8.63
N PHE A 300 12.89 -14.65 7.95
CA PHE A 300 11.53 -15.11 8.23
C PHE A 300 11.28 -16.59 7.90
N MET A 301 11.99 -17.17 6.94
CA MET A 301 11.83 -18.58 6.56
C MET A 301 12.30 -19.51 7.68
N ARG A 302 13.28 -19.09 8.49
CA ARG A 302 13.77 -19.83 9.66
C ARG A 302 12.73 -19.89 10.78
N ALA A 303 11.86 -18.90 10.88
CA ALA A 303 10.77 -18.86 11.85
C ALA A 303 9.71 -19.96 11.61
N GLY A 304 9.67 -20.54 10.41
CA GLY A 304 8.79 -21.65 10.04
C GLY A 304 9.38 -23.05 10.29
N SER A 305 10.71 -23.18 10.47
CA SER A 305 11.44 -24.45 10.54
C SER A 305 11.70 -24.98 11.97
N GLY A 306 11.22 -24.31 13.00
CA GLY A 306 11.46 -24.67 14.41
C GLY A 306 10.25 -25.26 15.11
N ALA A 307 10.36 -26.53 15.48
CA ALA A 307 9.57 -27.36 16.37
C ALA A 307 8.51 -28.25 15.71
N ALA A 308 8.73 -29.55 15.83
CA ALA A 308 7.67 -30.54 15.79
C ALA A 308 6.57 -30.13 16.78
N VAL A 309 5.44 -29.68 16.25
CA VAL A 309 4.28 -29.31 17.06
C VAL A 309 3.72 -30.60 17.66
N ALA A 310 3.77 -30.70 18.96
CA ALA A 310 2.96 -31.64 19.70
C ALA A 310 1.50 -31.45 19.30
N THR A 311 0.84 -32.53 18.90
CA THR A 311 -0.57 -32.58 18.50
C THR A 311 -1.43 -31.96 19.60
N PRO A 312 -2.18 -30.89 19.35
CA PRO A 312 -3.17 -30.44 20.33
C PRO A 312 -4.32 -31.46 20.38
N ALA A 313 -4.71 -31.82 21.59
CA ALA A 313 -5.88 -32.62 21.84
C ALA A 313 -7.11 -32.03 21.17
N SER A 314 -7.95 -32.92 20.65
CA SER A 314 -9.21 -32.69 19.94
C SER A 314 -10.05 -31.56 20.55
N ALA A 315 -10.23 -30.49 19.75
CA ALA A 315 -11.28 -29.48 19.98
C ALA A 315 -12.63 -30.03 19.47
N PRO A 316 -13.76 -29.66 20.09
CA PRO A 316 -15.05 -30.21 19.79
C PRO A 316 -15.51 -29.83 18.37
N GLN A 317 -16.12 -30.80 17.70
CA GLN A 317 -16.71 -30.64 16.36
C GLN A 317 -17.84 -29.60 16.39
N VAL A 318 -17.67 -28.53 15.62
CA VAL A 318 -18.76 -27.62 15.25
C VAL A 318 -19.28 -28.03 13.89
N GLN A 319 -20.57 -28.33 13.80
CA GLN A 319 -21.28 -28.66 12.55
C GLN A 319 -21.27 -27.48 11.57
N PRO A 320 -21.23 -27.74 10.26
CA PRO A 320 -21.20 -26.66 9.27
C PRO A 320 -22.55 -25.98 9.17
N ALA A 321 -22.61 -24.69 9.49
CA ALA A 321 -23.70 -23.82 9.11
C ALA A 321 -23.52 -23.36 7.68
N SER A 322 -24.59 -23.38 6.91
CA SER A 322 -24.66 -22.94 5.50
C SER A 322 -24.25 -21.48 5.32
N PRO A 323 -23.63 -21.11 4.19
CA PRO A 323 -23.13 -19.76 4.00
C PRO A 323 -24.21 -18.82 3.51
N SER A 324 -24.65 -17.94 4.36
CA SER A 324 -25.17 -16.63 3.96
C SER A 324 -24.12 -15.60 4.40
N VAL A 325 -23.24 -15.18 3.49
CA VAL A 325 -22.30 -14.10 3.77
C VAL A 325 -23.04 -12.79 3.65
N SER A 326 -23.61 -12.35 4.75
CA SER A 326 -23.83 -10.93 5.01
C SER A 326 -22.44 -10.32 5.28
N LEU A 327 -22.03 -9.35 4.48
CA LEU A 327 -20.93 -8.45 4.79
C LEU A 327 -21.31 -7.59 6.00
N ALA A 328 -21.29 -8.20 7.19
CA ALA A 328 -21.23 -7.42 8.40
C ALA A 328 -19.83 -6.79 8.42
N ALA A 329 -19.78 -5.47 8.28
CA ALA A 329 -18.58 -4.68 8.55
C ALA A 329 -17.92 -5.23 9.82
N ALA A 330 -16.61 -5.51 9.75
CA ALA A 330 -15.85 -5.89 10.91
C ALA A 330 -16.02 -4.77 11.93
N GLN A 331 -16.90 -4.98 12.89
CA GLN A 331 -17.03 -4.08 14.02
C GLN A 331 -15.72 -4.19 14.79
N VAL A 332 -14.87 -3.19 14.62
CA VAL A 332 -13.85 -2.91 15.63
C VAL A 332 -14.62 -2.80 16.93
N PRO A 333 -14.34 -3.64 17.95
CA PRO A 333 -15.12 -3.58 19.17
C PRO A 333 -15.05 -2.16 19.67
N LEU A 334 -16.18 -1.46 19.68
CA LEU A 334 -16.33 -0.18 20.36
C LEU A 334 -15.72 -0.37 21.74
N ARG A 335 -14.65 0.37 22.06
CA ARG A 335 -14.10 0.32 23.40
C ARG A 335 -15.24 0.67 24.33
N GLN A 336 -15.79 -0.32 25.03
CA GLN A 336 -16.83 -0.09 26.01
C GLN A 336 -16.32 0.99 26.96
N GLY A 337 -16.95 2.16 26.95
CA GLY A 337 -16.62 3.26 27.81
C GLY A 337 -15.61 4.29 27.27
N LEU A 338 -15.60 4.60 25.95
CA LEU A 338 -14.86 5.77 25.47
C LEU A 338 -15.39 7.02 26.20
N ARG A 339 -14.57 7.55 27.12
CA ARG A 339 -14.85 8.81 27.81
C ARG A 339 -13.97 9.90 27.18
N LEU A 340 -14.63 10.95 26.68
CA LEU A 340 -13.99 12.11 26.12
C LEU A 340 -13.99 13.25 27.15
N ASP A 341 -12.86 13.93 27.27
CA ASP A 341 -12.78 15.16 28.07
C ASP A 341 -13.34 16.34 27.23
N PRO A 342 -14.48 16.94 27.62
CA PRO A 342 -15.06 18.05 26.86
C PRO A 342 -14.11 19.21 26.64
N ALA A 343 -13.23 19.51 27.60
CA ALA A 343 -12.26 20.61 27.52
C ALA A 343 -11.20 20.42 26.44
N ARG A 344 -11.08 19.19 25.89
CA ARG A 344 -10.10 18.82 24.87
C ARG A 344 -10.73 18.44 23.53
N CYS A 345 -12.05 18.49 23.44
CA CYS A 345 -12.82 18.10 22.26
C CYS A 345 -13.21 19.31 21.42
N ALA A 346 -13.41 19.08 20.12
CA ALA A 346 -14.13 19.93 19.20
C ALA A 346 -15.05 19.08 18.31
N LEU A 347 -16.24 19.59 17.98
CA LEU A 347 -17.15 19.00 17.01
C LEU A 347 -17.02 19.71 15.67
N ILE A 348 -16.81 18.98 14.60
CA ILE A 348 -16.86 19.46 13.22
C ILE A 348 -18.18 19.00 12.57
N ILE A 349 -18.91 19.92 11.96
CA ILE A 349 -20.05 19.69 11.08
C ILE A 349 -19.63 20.07 9.69
N GLN A 350 -19.34 19.06 8.85
CA GLN A 350 -18.71 19.26 7.55
C GLN A 350 -19.66 19.01 6.39
N ASP A 351 -19.70 19.99 5.45
CA ASP A 351 -20.40 19.92 4.17
C ASP A 351 -21.90 19.60 4.27
N MET A 352 -22.52 19.90 5.40
CA MET A 352 -23.97 19.77 5.60
C MET A 352 -24.71 20.95 4.95
N GLN A 353 -24.59 21.05 3.62
CA GLN A 353 -25.13 22.12 2.77
C GLN A 353 -26.20 21.57 1.84
N ASN A 354 -27.09 22.44 1.36
CA ASN A 354 -28.27 22.02 0.59
C ASN A 354 -27.92 21.27 -0.69
N ASP A 355 -26.87 21.68 -1.43
CA ASP A 355 -26.41 20.98 -2.62
C ASP A 355 -25.98 19.54 -2.35
N VAL A 356 -25.51 19.24 -1.13
CA VAL A 356 -24.94 17.94 -0.76
C VAL A 356 -26.02 16.96 -0.28
N VAL A 357 -26.93 17.40 0.60
CA VAL A 357 -27.81 16.48 1.33
C VAL A 357 -29.31 16.77 1.19
N MET A 358 -29.71 17.76 0.36
CA MET A 358 -31.11 18.09 0.18
C MET A 358 -31.65 17.73 -1.20
N GLU A 359 -32.94 17.40 -1.26
CA GLU A 359 -33.65 17.28 -2.54
C GLU A 359 -33.62 18.62 -3.27
N GLY A 360 -33.36 18.58 -4.58
CA GLY A 360 -33.18 19.79 -5.39
C GLY A 360 -31.81 20.41 -5.32
N GLY A 361 -30.89 19.90 -4.50
CA GLY A 361 -29.49 20.27 -4.52
C GLY A 361 -28.74 19.69 -5.74
N ALA A 362 -27.59 20.25 -6.06
CA ALA A 362 -26.80 19.88 -7.24
C ALA A 362 -26.43 18.38 -7.27
N PHE A 363 -26.24 17.77 -6.11
CA PHE A 363 -25.89 16.36 -5.98
C PHE A 363 -27.06 15.46 -5.59
N ALA A 364 -28.31 15.91 -5.71
CA ALA A 364 -29.49 15.14 -5.32
C ALA A 364 -29.59 13.80 -6.06
N ALA A 365 -29.22 13.75 -7.33
CA ALA A 365 -29.22 12.53 -8.16
C ALA A 365 -28.22 11.45 -7.70
N SER A 366 -27.26 11.77 -6.82
CA SER A 366 -26.29 10.81 -6.29
C SER A 366 -26.89 9.82 -5.28
N GLY A 367 -28.09 10.08 -4.76
CA GLY A 367 -28.71 9.33 -3.65
C GLY A 367 -28.42 9.90 -2.26
N SER A 368 -27.56 10.91 -2.16
CA SER A 368 -27.17 11.51 -0.87
C SER A 368 -28.34 12.01 -0.02
N PRO A 369 -29.37 12.68 -0.55
CA PRO A 369 -30.52 13.09 0.25
C PRO A 369 -31.30 11.90 0.86
N ALA A 370 -31.45 10.83 0.09
CA ALA A 370 -32.14 9.63 0.56
C ALA A 370 -31.36 8.95 1.71
N HIS A 371 -30.04 8.80 1.56
CA HIS A 371 -29.19 8.21 2.59
C HIS A 371 -29.11 9.11 3.83
N CYS A 372 -29.03 10.43 3.68
CA CYS A 372 -29.03 11.38 4.79
C CYS A 372 -30.33 11.27 5.63
N ARG A 373 -31.47 11.09 4.99
CA ARG A 373 -32.74 10.83 5.68
C ARG A 373 -32.78 9.45 6.35
N GLN A 374 -32.31 8.41 5.67
CA GLN A 374 -32.25 7.05 6.19
C GLN A 374 -31.43 6.99 7.49
N GLN A 375 -30.29 7.66 7.52
CA GLN A 375 -29.42 7.78 8.69
C GLN A 375 -29.97 8.75 9.74
N ASN A 376 -31.00 9.53 9.43
CA ASN A 376 -31.45 10.64 10.27
C ASN A 376 -30.31 11.61 10.63
N ALA A 377 -29.34 11.80 9.73
CA ALA A 377 -28.06 12.43 10.01
C ALA A 377 -28.21 13.88 10.49
N ILE A 378 -29.12 14.67 9.89
CA ILE A 378 -29.35 16.07 10.26
C ILE A 378 -29.76 16.18 11.74
N GLU A 379 -30.71 15.38 12.17
CA GLU A 379 -31.21 15.40 13.54
C GLU A 379 -30.17 14.87 14.54
N ASN A 380 -29.47 13.79 14.18
CA ASN A 380 -28.39 13.25 15.01
C ASN A 380 -27.26 14.27 15.21
N ILE A 381 -26.82 14.96 14.14
CA ILE A 381 -25.82 16.01 14.21
C ILE A 381 -26.34 17.19 15.06
N ARG A 382 -27.59 17.61 14.87
CA ARG A 382 -28.20 18.68 15.64
C ARG A 382 -28.17 18.38 17.15
N ARG A 383 -28.62 17.17 17.54
CA ARG A 383 -28.62 16.71 18.95
C ARG A 383 -27.20 16.66 19.52
N LEU A 384 -26.25 16.14 18.73
CA LEU A 384 -24.85 16.08 19.15
C LEU A 384 -24.27 17.47 19.31
N ALA A 385 -24.52 18.40 18.38
CA ALA A 385 -24.05 19.77 18.44
C ALA A 385 -24.61 20.54 19.66
N ASP A 386 -25.90 20.34 19.95
CA ASP A 386 -26.53 20.95 21.12
C ASP A 386 -25.92 20.38 22.41
N ALA A 387 -25.72 19.08 22.51
CA ALA A 387 -25.05 18.47 23.65
C ALA A 387 -23.59 18.90 23.81
N CYS A 388 -22.88 19.17 22.71
CA CYS A 388 -21.52 19.72 22.70
C CYS A 388 -21.54 21.16 23.28
N ARG A 389 -22.42 22.03 22.78
CA ARG A 389 -22.55 23.42 23.25
C ARG A 389 -22.87 23.50 24.75
N GLU A 390 -23.82 22.66 25.25
CA GLU A 390 -24.17 22.56 26.66
C GLU A 390 -22.95 22.20 27.55
N ARG A 391 -21.98 21.47 26.99
CA ARG A 391 -20.76 21.03 27.70
C ARG A 391 -19.54 21.88 27.43
N GLY A 392 -19.72 23.02 26.74
CA GLY A 392 -18.61 23.90 26.37
C GLY A 392 -17.66 23.32 25.31
N VAL A 393 -18.07 22.27 24.60
CA VAL A 393 -17.31 21.74 23.45
C VAL A 393 -17.52 22.66 22.25
N PRO A 394 -16.45 23.23 21.67
CA PRO A 394 -16.57 24.10 20.50
C PRO A 394 -17.19 23.37 19.30
N VAL A 395 -18.14 24.04 18.62
CA VAL A 395 -18.72 23.57 17.37
C VAL A 395 -18.12 24.36 16.21
N ILE A 396 -17.63 23.66 15.21
CA ILE A 396 -16.97 24.20 14.03
C ILE A 396 -17.71 23.74 12.78
N HIS A 397 -18.35 24.67 12.10
CA HIS A 397 -18.95 24.41 10.80
C HIS A 397 -17.88 24.49 9.73
N VAL A 398 -17.81 23.47 8.88
CA VAL A 398 -16.90 23.42 7.74
C VAL A 398 -17.74 23.43 6.48
N TRP A 399 -17.65 24.49 5.70
CA TRP A 399 -18.41 24.69 4.47
C TRP A 399 -17.51 24.63 3.25
N PHE A 400 -17.90 23.83 2.28
CA PHE A 400 -17.28 23.86 0.96
C PHE A 400 -17.86 25.04 0.18
N LEU A 401 -17.02 25.94 -0.30
CA LEU A 401 -17.50 27.13 -1.01
C LEU A 401 -16.69 27.39 -2.27
N VAL A 402 -17.42 27.56 -3.36
CA VAL A 402 -16.88 27.95 -4.67
C VAL A 402 -17.19 29.42 -4.87
N GLU A 403 -16.17 30.22 -5.13
CA GLU A 403 -16.37 31.64 -5.49
C GLU A 403 -17.04 31.77 -6.87
N PRO A 404 -17.88 32.78 -7.10
CA PRO A 404 -18.44 33.04 -8.42
C PRO A 404 -17.33 33.13 -9.50
N GLY A 405 -17.46 32.35 -10.55
CA GLY A 405 -16.43 32.22 -11.59
C GLY A 405 -15.30 31.25 -11.26
N ALA A 406 -15.39 30.58 -10.09
CA ALA A 406 -14.48 29.53 -9.63
C ALA A 406 -12.98 29.87 -9.63
N PRO A 407 -12.54 31.12 -9.25
CA PRO A 407 -11.14 31.38 -9.08
C PRO A 407 -10.58 30.48 -7.97
N GLY A 408 -9.43 29.85 -8.22
CA GLY A 408 -8.77 28.98 -7.23
C GLY A 408 -9.19 27.52 -7.23
N VAL A 409 -10.26 27.13 -7.90
CA VAL A 409 -10.62 25.72 -8.06
C VAL A 409 -9.81 25.10 -9.20
N THR A 410 -8.91 24.19 -8.86
CA THR A 410 -8.10 23.48 -9.86
C THR A 410 -8.84 22.23 -10.32
N MET A 411 -9.03 22.08 -11.63
CA MET A 411 -9.65 20.92 -12.29
C MET A 411 -8.68 19.73 -12.37
N ASN A 412 -8.29 19.20 -11.25
CA ASN A 412 -7.32 18.12 -11.17
C ASN A 412 -7.96 16.75 -10.83
N ALA A 413 -9.29 16.70 -10.79
CA ALA A 413 -10.03 15.46 -10.62
C ALA A 413 -11.46 15.62 -11.20
N PRO A 414 -12.11 14.53 -11.68
CA PRO A 414 -13.47 14.57 -12.24
C PRO A 414 -14.52 15.16 -11.29
N LEU A 415 -14.31 15.01 -9.99
CA LEU A 415 -15.18 15.61 -8.97
C LEU A 415 -15.23 17.13 -9.08
N PHE A 416 -14.09 17.79 -9.29
CA PHE A 416 -14.02 19.25 -9.40
C PHE A 416 -14.58 19.74 -10.74
N GLU A 417 -14.45 18.95 -11.80
CA GLU A 417 -15.11 19.22 -13.08
C GLU A 417 -16.63 19.20 -12.92
N GLY A 418 -17.16 18.10 -12.36
CA GLY A 418 -18.59 17.95 -12.09
C GLY A 418 -19.17 19.01 -11.14
N LEU A 419 -18.37 19.46 -10.16
CA LEU A 419 -18.75 20.54 -9.25
C LEU A 419 -18.93 21.88 -9.98
N LEU A 420 -18.05 22.18 -10.93
CA LEU A 420 -18.13 23.40 -11.73
C LEU A 420 -19.25 23.33 -12.80
N GLU A 421 -19.40 22.18 -13.46
CA GLU A 421 -20.48 21.97 -14.44
C GLU A 421 -21.86 22.10 -13.82
N SER A 422 -22.04 21.52 -12.62
CA SER A 422 -23.29 21.61 -11.86
C SER A 422 -23.51 22.97 -11.17
N LYS A 423 -22.51 23.85 -11.19
CA LYS A 423 -22.47 25.13 -10.44
C LYS A 423 -22.80 24.92 -8.96
N ALA A 424 -22.32 23.82 -8.39
CA ALA A 424 -22.57 23.47 -7.01
C ALA A 424 -21.78 24.31 -6.04
N MET A 425 -22.32 24.47 -4.82
CA MET A 425 -21.62 25.09 -3.69
C MET A 425 -21.17 26.53 -3.90
N VAL A 426 -21.77 27.24 -4.86
CA VAL A 426 -21.39 28.62 -5.20
C VAL A 426 -21.81 29.57 -4.08
N ARG A 427 -20.87 30.36 -3.59
CA ARG A 427 -21.08 31.31 -2.47
C ARG A 427 -22.30 32.20 -2.73
N GLY A 428 -23.17 32.32 -1.73
CA GLY A 428 -24.39 33.13 -1.78
C GLY A 428 -25.60 32.45 -2.42
N THR A 429 -25.47 31.24 -2.93
CA THR A 429 -26.62 30.44 -3.43
C THR A 429 -27.30 29.67 -2.30
N TRP A 430 -28.55 29.26 -2.54
CA TRP A 430 -29.25 28.32 -1.65
C TRP A 430 -28.48 27.00 -1.50
N GLY A 431 -27.89 26.49 -2.56
CA GLY A 431 -27.14 25.24 -2.56
C GLY A 431 -25.94 25.24 -1.60
N ALA A 432 -25.24 26.38 -1.52
CA ALA A 432 -24.12 26.57 -0.64
C ALA A 432 -24.49 26.85 0.83
N ALA A 433 -25.76 27.14 1.10
CA ALA A 433 -26.23 27.42 2.47
C ALA A 433 -26.30 26.13 3.29
N PRO A 434 -26.05 26.19 4.62
CA PRO A 434 -26.26 25.05 5.50
C PRO A 434 -27.73 24.60 5.50
N VAL A 435 -27.95 23.31 5.71
CA VAL A 435 -29.31 22.76 5.80
C VAL A 435 -30.05 23.31 7.03
N VAL A 436 -31.38 23.42 6.91
CA VAL A 436 -32.21 23.85 8.01
C VAL A 436 -32.03 22.94 9.22
N GLY A 437 -31.79 23.54 10.37
CA GLY A 437 -31.53 22.85 11.65
C GLY A 437 -30.03 22.69 11.98
N LEU A 438 -29.14 22.98 11.03
CA LEU A 438 -27.68 22.96 11.24
C LEU A 438 -27.05 24.34 10.95
N GLU A 439 -27.81 25.40 11.11
CA GLU A 439 -27.28 26.76 10.99
C GLU A 439 -26.29 27.05 12.11
N ARG A 440 -25.32 27.90 11.80
CA ARG A 440 -24.38 28.43 12.78
C ARG A 440 -25.11 29.14 13.92
N LYS A 441 -24.79 28.78 15.16
CA LYS A 441 -25.24 29.51 16.37
C LYS A 441 -24.18 30.46 16.89
N ALA A 442 -24.59 31.38 17.73
CA ALA A 442 -23.66 32.29 18.38
C ALA A 442 -22.60 31.52 19.19
N GLY A 443 -21.33 31.83 18.99
CA GLY A 443 -20.19 31.13 19.60
C GLY A 443 -19.62 30.01 18.75
N ASP A 444 -20.30 29.52 17.67
CA ASP A 444 -19.76 28.55 16.75
C ASP A 444 -18.70 29.17 15.83
N TYR A 445 -17.72 28.38 15.49
CA TYR A 445 -16.69 28.73 14.50
C TYR A 445 -17.13 28.34 13.09
N VAL A 446 -16.55 29.02 12.08
CA VAL A 446 -16.73 28.69 10.68
C VAL A 446 -15.37 28.54 10.03
N VAL A 447 -15.21 27.47 9.28
CA VAL A 447 -14.08 27.19 8.40
C VAL A 447 -14.61 27.02 6.99
N GLU A 448 -14.10 27.78 6.07
CA GLU A 448 -14.43 27.68 4.66
C GLU A 448 -13.30 26.93 3.95
N LYS A 449 -13.66 26.06 3.02
CA LYS A 449 -12.72 25.25 2.24
C LYS A 449 -13.15 25.14 0.79
N ASP A 450 -12.19 24.88 -0.08
CA ASP A 450 -12.37 24.56 -1.50
C ASP A 450 -11.66 23.25 -1.89
N ARG A 451 -11.31 22.45 -0.88
CA ARG A 451 -10.69 21.12 -1.00
C ARG A 451 -11.49 20.10 -0.17
N MET A 452 -11.26 18.79 -0.41
CA MET A 452 -11.98 17.74 0.31
C MET A 452 -11.68 17.76 1.81
N SER A 453 -10.41 17.81 2.19
CA SER A 453 -10.01 17.88 3.59
C SER A 453 -10.32 19.25 4.20
N ALA A 454 -10.85 19.27 5.41
CA ALA A 454 -11.05 20.50 6.18
C ALA A 454 -9.75 21.14 6.65
N TRP A 455 -8.63 20.46 6.55
CA TRP A 455 -7.31 20.97 6.97
C TRP A 455 -6.62 21.78 5.87
N GLU A 456 -6.88 21.43 4.60
CA GLU A 456 -6.11 21.95 3.48
C GLU A 456 -6.50 23.36 3.15
N GLY A 457 -5.51 24.29 3.23
CA GLY A 457 -5.70 25.70 2.93
C GLY A 457 -6.61 26.47 3.91
N THR A 458 -6.94 25.89 5.08
CA THR A 458 -7.91 26.46 6.01
C THR A 458 -7.31 26.89 7.35
N ARG A 459 -8.12 27.53 8.17
CA ARG A 459 -7.78 27.93 9.53
C ARG A 459 -8.10 26.85 10.59
N LEU A 460 -8.53 25.66 10.21
CA LEU A 460 -9.00 24.65 11.17
C LEU A 460 -7.95 24.33 12.23
N GLU A 461 -6.73 24.05 11.81
CA GLU A 461 -5.64 23.70 12.75
C GLU A 461 -5.32 24.84 13.71
N THR A 462 -5.31 26.08 13.23
CA THR A 462 -5.11 27.26 14.07
C THR A 462 -6.20 27.40 15.12
N ILE A 463 -7.46 27.17 14.75
CA ILE A 463 -8.61 27.19 15.66
C ILE A 463 -8.45 26.11 16.73
N LEU A 464 -8.21 24.86 16.34
CA LEU A 464 -8.08 23.73 17.26
C LEU A 464 -6.91 23.90 18.23
N LYS A 465 -5.75 24.41 17.76
CA LYS A 465 -4.61 24.72 18.60
C LYS A 465 -4.91 25.84 19.60
N SER A 466 -5.59 26.93 19.19
CA SER A 466 -5.97 28.03 20.08
C SER A 466 -6.95 27.58 21.17
N LEU A 467 -7.81 26.63 20.84
CA LEU A 467 -8.77 26.00 21.75
C LEU A 467 -8.17 24.88 22.60
N ARG A 468 -6.90 24.49 22.34
CA ARG A 468 -6.20 23.38 23.00
C ARG A 468 -6.91 22.03 22.82
N CYS A 469 -7.67 21.87 21.75
CA CYS A 469 -8.34 20.63 21.40
C CYS A 469 -7.35 19.66 20.77
N ASN A 470 -7.40 18.40 21.19
CA ASN A 470 -6.65 17.29 20.58
C ASN A 470 -7.55 16.08 20.26
N VAL A 471 -8.84 16.19 20.51
CA VAL A 471 -9.89 15.26 20.10
C VAL A 471 -10.83 15.98 19.15
N VAL A 472 -11.05 15.44 17.98
CA VAL A 472 -11.91 16.02 16.94
C VAL A 472 -13.00 15.03 16.57
N ILE A 473 -14.24 15.40 16.82
CA ILE A 473 -15.43 14.64 16.43
C ILE A 473 -15.84 15.18 15.08
N VAL A 474 -15.84 14.36 14.04
CA VAL A 474 -16.16 14.75 12.66
C VAL A 474 -17.48 14.14 12.25
N THR A 475 -18.41 14.99 11.84
CA THR A 475 -19.75 14.62 11.36
C THR A 475 -20.04 15.29 10.04
N GLY A 476 -21.01 14.77 9.28
CA GLY A 476 -21.47 15.43 8.05
C GLY A 476 -21.46 14.53 6.81
N ALA A 477 -21.14 15.09 5.66
CA ALA A 477 -21.17 14.43 4.35
C ALA A 477 -20.02 14.85 3.44
N TRP A 478 -19.48 13.97 2.55
CA TRP A 478 -19.82 12.55 2.44
C TRP A 478 -18.79 11.71 3.17
N THR A 479 -19.22 10.62 3.79
CA THR A 479 -18.38 9.75 4.63
C THR A 479 -17.12 9.28 3.90
N ASN A 480 -17.27 8.76 2.69
CA ASN A 480 -16.21 8.21 1.85
C ASN A 480 -15.41 9.27 1.04
N MET A 481 -15.61 10.54 1.32
CA MET A 481 -14.91 11.67 0.68
C MET A 481 -14.40 12.67 1.73
N SER A 482 -15.14 13.76 1.92
CA SER A 482 -14.72 14.87 2.78
C SER A 482 -14.49 14.45 4.24
N ILE A 483 -15.33 13.60 4.79
CA ILE A 483 -15.20 13.12 6.19
C ILE A 483 -13.95 12.25 6.31
N GLU A 484 -13.78 11.29 5.40
CA GLU A 484 -12.61 10.41 5.38
C GLU A 484 -11.30 11.20 5.23
N HIS A 485 -11.22 12.14 4.27
CA HIS A 485 -10.04 12.99 4.09
C HIS A 485 -9.73 13.80 5.36
N THR A 486 -10.74 14.38 5.98
CA THR A 486 -10.57 15.16 7.20
C THR A 486 -10.12 14.30 8.37
N ALA A 487 -10.72 13.11 8.54
CA ALA A 487 -10.37 12.20 9.63
C ALA A 487 -8.94 11.64 9.47
N ARG A 488 -8.57 11.20 8.26
CA ARG A 488 -7.21 10.68 7.99
C ARG A 488 -6.15 11.74 8.20
N THR A 489 -6.32 12.93 7.59
CA THR A 489 -5.37 14.04 7.77
C THR A 489 -5.29 14.49 9.24
N GLY A 490 -6.40 14.51 9.97
CA GLY A 490 -6.41 14.84 11.39
C GLY A 490 -5.63 13.84 12.25
N ALA A 491 -5.76 12.55 11.95
CA ALA A 491 -4.99 11.50 12.61
C ALA A 491 -3.48 11.65 12.34
N ASP A 492 -3.09 11.92 11.10
CA ASP A 492 -1.69 12.17 10.72
C ASP A 492 -1.10 13.40 11.40
N LYS A 493 -1.94 14.41 11.70
CA LYS A 493 -1.58 15.60 12.48
C LYS A 493 -1.53 15.37 14.00
N GLY A 494 -1.80 14.14 14.47
CA GLY A 494 -1.74 13.74 15.87
C GLY A 494 -3.02 14.01 16.67
N TYR A 495 -4.14 14.32 16.02
CA TYR A 495 -5.43 14.44 16.68
C TYR A 495 -6.09 13.07 16.89
N MET A 496 -6.76 12.86 18.01
CA MET A 496 -7.67 11.73 18.17
C MET A 496 -8.95 12.02 17.37
N MET A 497 -9.19 11.26 16.30
CA MET A 497 -10.36 11.43 15.46
C MET A 497 -11.49 10.50 15.90
N VAL A 498 -12.70 11.04 16.01
CA VAL A 498 -13.92 10.31 16.33
C VAL A 498 -14.94 10.58 15.22
N VAL A 499 -15.43 9.55 14.57
CA VAL A 499 -16.43 9.66 13.50
C VAL A 499 -17.67 8.86 13.92
N PRO A 500 -18.73 9.52 14.40
CA PRO A 500 -19.98 8.86 14.74
C PRO A 500 -20.71 8.41 13.47
N GLU A 501 -20.94 7.12 13.34
CA GLU A 501 -21.54 6.51 12.15
C GLU A 501 -22.94 7.10 11.85
N ASP A 502 -23.77 7.23 12.86
CA ASP A 502 -25.15 7.74 12.76
C ASP A 502 -25.25 9.25 12.47
N SER A 503 -24.13 9.94 12.54
CA SER A 503 -24.00 11.38 12.29
C SER A 503 -23.18 11.68 11.04
N CYS A 504 -23.02 10.68 10.16
CA CYS A 504 -22.38 10.80 8.87
C CYS A 504 -23.31 10.30 7.76
N SER A 505 -23.16 10.81 6.55
CA SER A 505 -23.95 10.40 5.40
C SER A 505 -23.10 10.32 4.15
N THR A 506 -23.52 9.52 3.19
CA THR A 506 -22.90 9.38 1.88
C THR A 506 -23.97 9.19 0.80
N MET A 507 -23.62 8.65 -0.36
CA MET A 507 -24.54 8.48 -1.50
C MET A 507 -25.49 7.27 -1.31
N ASN A 508 -25.02 6.20 -0.66
CA ASN A 508 -25.80 5.01 -0.35
C ASN A 508 -25.17 4.22 0.80
N ALA A 509 -25.87 3.20 1.29
CA ALA A 509 -25.42 2.41 2.45
C ALA A 509 -24.29 1.41 2.17
N GLU A 510 -23.87 1.25 0.93
CA GLU A 510 -22.77 0.34 0.53
C GLU A 510 -21.40 1.03 0.55
N TRP A 511 -21.35 2.34 0.77
CA TRP A 511 -20.15 3.18 0.66
C TRP A 511 -19.65 3.65 2.03
#